data_cc1cb269914913917c544972748931b2
#
_entry.id   cc1cb269914913917c544972748931b2
#
_cell.length_a   1.000
_cell.length_b   1.000
_cell.length_c   1.000
_cell.angle_alpha   90.00
_cell.angle_beta   90.00
_cell.angle_gamma   90.00
#
_symmetry.space_group_name_H-M   'P 1'
#
loop_
_entity.id
_entity.type
_entity.pdbx_description
1 polymer ?
#
loop_
_entity_poly.entity_id
_entity_poly.type
_entity_poly.pdbx_seq_one_letter_code
_entity_poly.pdbx_strand_id
1 'polypeptide(L)'
;MENYELQIRKTRTVPGTRGNIFDRNGEVIAYNELAYSVTIEDIIPTDTKTEDKNKILNDTLDSVLSIVEENGDSVIDNFGIILDSSGSYQFAETNETSRLRFVADVHGKSFIDDLTEKEKNKTAEQIVHYLCKRYGLDYSEHDAAYILKMVNMRYAMGLNSYQQWLTTVLASDVSDATAAAIMENQDSLQGVDISEDSLRRYPDGQYFASIIGYTGQISQEEYDDLSDDEKKRYSLSDIVGKSGIEHTFDSVLQGEKGKTTFYVDNLGKVTDTVSMTDPKAGNDVYLTIDKNLQISAYKLLEEKLAGIVLSKLSNVLDYDPSAEKDTKYIKIPVGDAYNSFIANEIIDMKKFGRTDAKPAEQAVYNTFTQKKAEILSELMAQLQNENAPAYKDLSKEMKAYMDYICDTLLKQTTGILMSDKIEAEDETQIAWATQETISLNRYLNYAISKNWIDTSKLGDSAYSSSEEIYSGVLAYLEEYLKEDSNFDKLLYKYLIKSGSVTGAQICAIVYEQGVLPMDENAYNGLLNGTTDAYGWLYDKIKTLQITPGQLALKPCSGGIVVTDPNSGDVLACVSYPGYDNNRLANNMDSTYYNQLVTASSRPFYNNCLLYTSDAAD
;
A
#
# COMPACT_ATOMS: atom_id res chain seq x y z
N MET A 1 17.05 46.67 39.83
CA MET A 1 17.31 45.76 38.69
C MET A 1 15.95 45.24 38.25
N GLU A 2 15.46 45.79 37.15
CA GLU A 2 14.22 45.28 36.55
C GLU A 2 14.52 43.85 36.07
N ASN A 3 13.70 42.87 36.50
CA ASN A 3 13.73 41.52 35.97
C ASN A 3 13.30 41.61 34.51
N TYR A 4 14.25 41.59 33.58
CA TYR A 4 13.96 41.34 32.17
C TYR A 4 13.68 39.82 32.03
N GLU A 5 12.39 39.45 32.07
CA GLU A 5 11.97 38.13 31.60
C GLU A 5 12.05 38.14 30.07
N LEU A 6 12.82 37.22 29.55
CA LEU A 6 12.99 37.04 28.11
C LEU A 6 11.66 36.50 27.56
N GLN A 7 10.85 37.34 26.94
CA GLN A 7 9.61 36.90 26.30
C GLN A 7 9.87 36.69 24.81
N ILE A 8 9.61 35.47 24.35
CA ILE A 8 9.74 35.08 22.94
C ILE A 8 8.36 35.21 22.30
N ARG A 9 8.25 35.99 21.23
CA ARG A 9 7.01 36.16 20.47
C ARG A 9 6.87 34.97 19.50
N LYS A 10 5.78 34.20 19.64
CA LYS A 10 5.41 33.11 18.75
C LYS A 10 4.11 33.39 18.02
N THR A 11 3.96 32.79 16.84
CA THR A 11 2.72 32.78 16.08
C THR A 11 2.34 31.34 15.76
N ARG A 12 1.16 30.91 16.23
CA ARG A 12 0.55 29.64 15.91
C ARG A 12 -0.50 29.86 14.84
N THR A 13 -0.45 29.06 13.78
CA THR A 13 -1.50 29.01 12.75
C THR A 13 -2.50 27.93 13.13
N VAL A 14 -3.79 28.26 13.10
CA VAL A 14 -4.88 27.32 13.36
C VAL A 14 -5.58 27.07 12.02
N PRO A 15 -5.65 25.83 11.53
CA PRO A 15 -6.30 25.54 10.27
C PRO A 15 -7.81 25.84 10.35
N GLY A 16 -8.40 26.28 9.24
CA GLY A 16 -9.84 26.39 9.11
C GLY A 16 -10.45 25.02 8.82
N THR A 17 -11.64 24.76 9.35
CA THR A 17 -12.37 23.52 9.06
C THR A 17 -12.73 23.45 7.58
N ARG A 18 -12.52 22.33 6.94
CA ARG A 18 -12.89 22.10 5.55
C ARG A 18 -14.41 22.06 5.38
N GLY A 19 -14.96 22.60 4.29
CA GLY A 19 -16.39 22.55 3.97
C GLY A 19 -16.89 21.10 3.77
N ASN A 20 -18.16 20.86 4.04
CA ASN A 20 -18.78 19.58 3.85
C ASN A 20 -19.18 19.36 2.37
N ILE A 21 -19.37 18.10 1.98
CA ILE A 21 -19.93 17.73 0.67
C ILE A 21 -21.27 17.04 0.91
N PHE A 22 -22.31 17.57 0.25
CA PHE A 22 -23.67 17.09 0.35
C PHE A 22 -24.18 16.59 -1.01
N ASP A 23 -25.14 15.69 -0.96
CA ASP A 23 -25.93 15.30 -2.11
C ASP A 23 -26.96 16.41 -2.47
N ARG A 24 -27.75 16.20 -3.52
CA ARG A 24 -28.80 17.14 -3.95
C ARG A 24 -29.90 17.37 -2.91
N ASN A 25 -30.09 16.47 -1.95
CA ASN A 25 -31.11 16.51 -0.92
C ASN A 25 -30.58 17.06 0.42
N GLY A 26 -29.28 17.38 0.50
CA GLY A 26 -28.61 17.83 1.72
C GLY A 26 -28.12 16.68 2.61
N GLU A 27 -28.09 15.44 2.11
CA GLU A 27 -27.50 14.32 2.82
C GLU A 27 -25.96 14.37 2.75
N VAL A 28 -25.30 14.12 3.87
CA VAL A 28 -23.85 14.20 3.98
C VAL A 28 -23.16 13.07 3.21
N ILE A 29 -22.18 13.43 2.38
CA ILE A 29 -21.29 12.52 1.67
C ILE A 29 -19.87 12.60 2.25
N ALA A 30 -19.40 13.80 2.59
CA ALA A 30 -18.14 14.01 3.28
C ALA A 30 -18.28 15.12 4.32
N TYR A 31 -17.72 14.91 5.50
CA TYR A 31 -17.77 15.87 6.61
C TYR A 31 -16.47 15.81 7.42
N ASN A 32 -16.35 16.75 8.37
CA ASN A 32 -15.23 16.74 9.29
C ASN A 32 -15.71 16.33 10.68
N GLU A 33 -14.98 15.42 11.29
CA GLU A 33 -15.18 14.98 12.65
C GLU A 33 -14.11 15.60 13.55
N LEU A 34 -14.51 16.11 14.70
CA LEU A 34 -13.57 16.56 15.72
C LEU A 34 -12.86 15.32 16.28
N ALA A 35 -11.55 15.36 16.27
CA ALA A 35 -10.70 14.33 16.83
C ALA A 35 -9.62 14.94 17.72
N TYR A 36 -9.01 14.13 18.53
CA TYR A 36 -7.89 14.52 19.36
C TYR A 36 -6.60 13.88 18.86
N SER A 37 -5.53 14.68 18.83
CA SER A 37 -4.19 14.23 18.52
C SER A 37 -3.26 14.45 19.71
N VAL A 38 -2.47 13.45 20.06
CA VAL A 38 -1.38 13.59 21.03
C VAL A 38 -0.19 14.19 20.31
N THR A 39 0.30 15.31 20.83
CA THR A 39 1.39 16.06 20.22
C THR A 39 2.52 16.28 21.20
N ILE A 40 3.74 16.50 20.70
CA ILE A 40 4.91 16.85 21.51
C ILE A 40 5.67 18.02 20.91
N GLU A 41 6.12 18.95 21.76
CA GLU A 41 7.11 19.96 21.45
C GLU A 41 8.44 19.64 22.14
N ASP A 42 9.56 19.84 21.45
CA ASP A 42 10.89 19.72 22.07
C ASP A 42 11.22 20.98 22.85
N ILE A 43 10.77 21.02 24.10
CA ILE A 43 10.97 22.16 25.02
C ILE A 43 12.28 22.07 25.81
N ILE A 44 13.10 21.03 25.57
CA ILE A 44 14.33 20.81 26.33
C ILE A 44 15.37 21.85 25.93
N PRO A 45 16.03 22.53 26.90
CA PRO A 45 17.02 23.56 26.62
C PRO A 45 18.14 23.04 25.70
N THR A 46 18.56 23.90 24.76
CA THR A 46 19.56 23.57 23.73
C THR A 46 20.96 23.28 24.28
N ASP A 47 21.26 23.73 25.49
CA ASP A 47 22.51 23.51 26.21
C ASP A 47 22.54 22.18 26.98
N THR A 48 21.42 21.43 27.00
CA THR A 48 21.33 20.09 27.60
C THR A 48 22.21 19.12 26.81
N LYS A 49 22.99 18.29 27.54
CA LYS A 49 23.80 17.24 26.89
C LYS A 49 22.91 16.27 26.10
N THR A 50 23.40 15.83 24.97
CA THR A 50 22.65 14.94 24.06
C THR A 50 22.17 13.65 24.76
N GLU A 51 22.98 13.09 25.66
CA GLU A 51 22.63 11.88 26.41
C GLU A 51 21.45 12.15 27.36
N ASP A 52 21.50 13.24 28.12
CA ASP A 52 20.45 13.62 29.06
C ASP A 52 19.16 13.99 28.32
N LYS A 53 19.27 14.74 27.20
CA LYS A 53 18.16 15.06 26.33
C LYS A 53 17.48 13.81 25.76
N ASN A 54 18.27 12.88 25.25
CA ASN A 54 17.76 11.61 24.72
C ASN A 54 17.00 10.83 25.79
N LYS A 55 17.55 10.77 27.01
CA LYS A 55 16.90 10.08 28.13
C LYS A 55 15.55 10.69 28.45
N ILE A 56 15.48 12.02 28.64
CA ILE A 56 14.22 12.71 28.97
C ILE A 56 13.16 12.45 27.89
N LEU A 57 13.54 12.59 26.61
CA LEU A 57 12.61 12.37 25.51
C LEU A 57 12.15 10.91 25.42
N ASN A 58 13.05 9.95 25.61
CA ASN A 58 12.69 8.54 25.57
C ASN A 58 11.75 8.16 26.73
N ASP A 59 12.04 8.63 27.95
CA ASP A 59 11.18 8.38 29.13
C ASP A 59 9.78 9.00 28.92
N THR A 60 9.69 10.20 28.33
CA THR A 60 8.42 10.84 28.00
C THR A 60 7.65 10.07 26.92
N LEU A 61 8.32 9.67 25.83
CA LEU A 61 7.68 8.93 24.73
C LEU A 61 7.26 7.51 25.15
N ASP A 62 8.00 6.85 26.02
CA ASP A 62 7.62 5.57 26.60
C ASP A 62 6.33 5.68 27.42
N SER A 63 6.22 6.73 28.22
CA SER A 63 5.01 7.03 28.99
C SER A 63 3.81 7.33 28.07
N VAL A 64 4.01 8.10 27.01
CA VAL A 64 2.96 8.38 26.00
C VAL A 64 2.53 7.10 25.31
N LEU A 65 3.49 6.28 24.84
CA LEU A 65 3.22 5.00 24.17
C LEU A 65 2.37 4.09 25.06
N SER A 66 2.74 3.97 26.35
CA SER A 66 2.01 3.16 27.32
C SER A 66 0.57 3.64 27.49
N ILE A 67 0.35 4.96 27.67
CA ILE A 67 -1.00 5.52 27.84
C ILE A 67 -1.85 5.30 26.58
N VAL A 68 -1.29 5.53 25.40
CA VAL A 68 -2.01 5.37 24.12
C VAL A 68 -2.44 3.91 23.92
N GLU A 69 -1.53 2.96 24.14
CA GLU A 69 -1.81 1.54 23.94
C GLU A 69 -2.72 0.92 25.00
N GLU A 70 -2.61 1.34 26.27
CA GLU A 70 -3.49 0.88 27.36
C GLU A 70 -4.96 1.27 27.11
N ASN A 71 -5.21 2.38 26.42
CA ASN A 71 -6.54 2.82 26.03
C ASN A 71 -7.02 2.26 24.68
N GLY A 72 -6.20 1.42 24.01
CA GLY A 72 -6.55 0.75 22.77
C GLY A 72 -6.30 1.58 21.49
N ASP A 73 -5.64 2.73 21.63
CA ASP A 73 -5.23 3.57 20.49
C ASP A 73 -3.84 3.20 20.00
N SER A 74 -3.36 3.84 18.94
CA SER A 74 -2.06 3.59 18.33
C SER A 74 -1.29 4.88 18.11
N VAL A 75 0.03 4.81 18.25
CA VAL A 75 0.93 5.90 17.82
C VAL A 75 1.05 5.90 16.30
N ILE A 76 1.57 7.02 15.75
CA ILE A 76 1.80 7.15 14.31
C ILE A 76 2.62 5.97 13.75
N ASP A 77 2.24 5.50 12.56
CA ASP A 77 2.91 4.42 11.83
C ASP A 77 3.14 4.83 10.36
N ASN A 78 3.94 5.90 10.19
CA ASN A 78 4.29 6.47 8.88
C ASN A 78 5.80 6.39 8.60
N PHE A 79 6.48 5.47 9.27
CA PHE A 79 7.92 5.27 9.11
C PHE A 79 8.23 4.36 7.92
N GLY A 80 9.27 4.67 7.16
CA GLY A 80 9.66 3.92 5.96
C GLY A 80 10.19 2.51 6.21
N ILE A 81 10.08 1.98 7.43
CA ILE A 81 10.42 0.61 7.81
C ILE A 81 9.25 0.01 8.57
N ILE A 82 8.95 -1.25 8.27
CA ILE A 82 7.90 -2.07 8.90
C ILE A 82 8.51 -3.36 9.45
N LEU A 83 7.77 -4.09 10.26
CA LEU A 83 8.09 -5.48 10.60
C LEU A 83 7.37 -6.42 9.64
N ASP A 84 8.11 -7.37 9.13
CA ASP A 84 7.51 -8.48 8.38
C ASP A 84 6.83 -9.49 9.32
N SER A 85 6.23 -10.52 8.74
CA SER A 85 5.56 -11.58 9.48
C SER A 85 6.47 -12.40 10.39
N SER A 86 7.79 -12.35 10.19
CA SER A 86 8.80 -13.00 11.04
C SER A 86 9.27 -12.11 12.20
N GLY A 87 8.81 -10.84 12.23
CA GLY A 87 9.29 -9.82 13.16
C GLY A 87 10.62 -9.19 12.75
N SER A 88 11.03 -9.36 11.48
CA SER A 88 12.24 -8.76 10.93
C SER A 88 11.94 -7.41 10.28
N TYR A 89 12.88 -6.47 10.37
CA TYR A 89 12.73 -5.15 9.77
C TYR A 89 12.82 -5.22 8.24
N GLN A 90 11.84 -4.63 7.55
CA GLN A 90 11.83 -4.46 6.09
C GLN A 90 11.51 -3.01 5.72
N PHE A 91 11.99 -2.56 4.57
CA PHE A 91 11.54 -1.29 4.01
C PHE A 91 10.07 -1.39 3.62
N ALA A 92 9.28 -0.38 3.99
CA ALA A 92 7.86 -0.30 3.63
C ALA A 92 7.67 -0.16 2.11
N GLU A 93 8.58 0.58 1.46
CA GLU A 93 8.56 0.83 0.03
C GLU A 93 9.41 -0.20 -0.73
N THR A 94 8.81 -0.80 -1.77
CA THR A 94 9.49 -1.73 -2.68
C THR A 94 10.20 -1.01 -3.84
N ASN A 95 9.82 0.24 -4.13
CA ASN A 95 10.44 1.06 -5.16
C ASN A 95 11.82 1.55 -4.68
N GLU A 96 12.86 1.31 -5.47
CA GLU A 96 14.25 1.66 -5.10
C GLU A 96 14.46 3.16 -4.92
N THR A 97 13.85 3.99 -5.76
CA THR A 97 13.99 5.45 -5.64
C THR A 97 13.37 5.95 -4.35
N SER A 98 12.16 5.48 -3.99
CA SER A 98 11.48 5.83 -2.73
C SER A 98 12.28 5.34 -1.52
N ARG A 99 12.80 4.13 -1.58
CA ARG A 99 13.69 3.57 -0.55
C ARG A 99 14.96 4.42 -0.36
N LEU A 100 15.62 4.78 -1.45
CA LEU A 100 16.84 5.60 -1.39
C LEU A 100 16.53 7.02 -0.92
N ARG A 101 15.36 7.57 -1.25
CA ARG A 101 14.92 8.86 -0.73
C ARG A 101 14.76 8.80 0.79
N PHE A 102 14.08 7.79 1.32
CA PHE A 102 13.96 7.57 2.76
C PHE A 102 15.34 7.43 3.45
N VAL A 103 16.26 6.66 2.85
CA VAL A 103 17.63 6.52 3.37
C VAL A 103 18.36 7.87 3.39
N ALA A 104 18.17 8.70 2.35
CA ALA A 104 18.74 10.05 2.30
C ALA A 104 18.19 10.93 3.44
N ASP A 105 16.89 10.91 3.67
CA ASP A 105 16.23 11.67 4.74
C ASP A 105 16.72 11.22 6.13
N VAL A 106 16.86 9.92 6.38
CA VAL A 106 17.44 9.37 7.63
C VAL A 106 18.86 9.90 7.87
N HIS A 107 19.66 10.04 6.81
CA HIS A 107 21.01 10.55 6.89
C HIS A 107 21.13 12.09 6.78
N GLY A 108 20.01 12.80 6.68
CA GLY A 108 19.96 14.26 6.55
C GLY A 108 20.55 14.75 5.24
N LYS A 109 20.39 13.99 4.15
CA LYS A 109 20.86 14.34 2.80
C LYS A 109 19.72 14.93 1.98
N SER A 110 19.99 16.01 1.25
CA SER A 110 18.99 16.68 0.41
C SER A 110 18.69 15.90 -0.87
N PHE A 111 19.65 15.14 -1.40
CA PHE A 111 19.50 14.39 -2.65
C PHE A 111 19.98 12.95 -2.48
N ILE A 112 19.41 12.03 -3.27
CA ILE A 112 19.84 10.62 -3.31
C ILE A 112 21.30 10.50 -3.75
N ASP A 113 21.75 11.38 -4.63
CA ASP A 113 23.12 11.41 -5.15
C ASP A 113 24.18 11.79 -4.08
N ASP A 114 23.73 12.38 -2.97
CA ASP A 114 24.61 12.70 -1.83
C ASP A 114 24.89 11.47 -0.94
N LEU A 115 24.19 10.36 -1.16
CA LEU A 115 24.40 9.11 -0.43
C LEU A 115 25.68 8.42 -0.90
N THR A 116 26.48 7.96 0.05
CA THR A 116 27.58 7.05 -0.24
C THR A 116 27.06 5.66 -0.58
N GLU A 117 27.83 4.86 -1.35
CA GLU A 117 27.44 3.48 -1.68
C GLU A 117 27.18 2.62 -0.42
N LYS A 118 27.90 2.88 0.67
CA LYS A 118 27.68 2.21 1.95
C LYS A 118 26.32 2.57 2.57
N GLU A 119 25.85 3.80 2.40
CA GLU A 119 24.54 4.24 2.90
C GLU A 119 23.42 3.69 2.03
N LYS A 120 23.58 3.68 0.69
CA LYS A 120 22.60 3.11 -0.24
C LYS A 120 22.33 1.63 0.01
N ASN A 121 23.37 0.87 0.38
CA ASN A 121 23.29 -0.58 0.59
C ASN A 121 22.95 -1.01 2.02
N LYS A 122 22.52 -0.08 2.90
CA LYS A 122 22.08 -0.45 4.24
C LYS A 122 20.77 -1.21 4.21
N THR A 123 20.68 -2.26 5.03
CA THR A 123 19.44 -2.98 5.30
C THR A 123 18.53 -2.15 6.22
N ALA A 124 17.24 -2.48 6.25
CA ALA A 124 16.28 -1.85 7.17
C ALA A 124 16.72 -1.98 8.64
N GLU A 125 17.22 -3.15 9.04
CA GLU A 125 17.77 -3.40 10.38
C GLU A 125 18.95 -2.48 10.70
N GLN A 126 19.88 -2.29 9.75
CA GLN A 126 21.03 -1.40 9.93
C GLN A 126 20.61 0.07 10.06
N ILE A 127 19.51 0.48 9.42
CA ILE A 127 18.93 1.82 9.57
C ILE A 127 18.32 1.96 10.97
N VAL A 128 17.54 0.99 11.43
CA VAL A 128 16.96 1.01 12.79
C VAL A 128 18.05 1.07 13.85
N HIS A 129 19.10 0.22 13.75
CA HIS A 129 20.25 0.25 14.66
C HIS A 129 20.97 1.60 14.67
N TYR A 130 21.13 2.23 13.49
CA TYR A 130 21.71 3.55 13.37
C TYR A 130 20.89 4.60 14.13
N LEU A 131 19.57 4.56 13.98
CA LEU A 131 18.65 5.48 14.66
C LEU A 131 18.58 5.22 16.17
N CYS A 132 18.56 3.96 16.62
CA CYS A 132 18.65 3.62 18.02
C CYS A 132 19.90 4.22 18.68
N LYS A 133 21.07 4.07 18.04
CA LYS A 133 22.32 4.68 18.51
C LYS A 133 22.24 6.21 18.55
N ARG A 134 21.62 6.84 17.52
CA ARG A 134 21.43 8.29 17.47
C ARG A 134 20.56 8.81 18.58
N TYR A 135 19.48 8.07 18.91
CA TYR A 135 18.48 8.45 19.89
C TYR A 135 18.72 7.89 21.30
N GLY A 136 19.77 7.11 21.50
CA GLY A 136 20.09 6.52 22.81
C GLY A 136 19.07 5.48 23.26
N LEU A 137 18.48 4.71 22.33
CA LEU A 137 17.58 3.61 22.60
C LEU A 137 18.36 2.31 22.72
N ASP A 138 18.12 1.52 23.77
CA ASP A 138 18.75 0.21 23.92
C ASP A 138 17.99 -0.85 23.12
N TYR A 139 18.60 -1.24 22.02
CA TYR A 139 18.06 -2.24 21.10
C TYR A 139 17.96 -3.65 21.72
N SER A 140 18.72 -3.93 22.76
CA SER A 140 18.79 -5.28 23.36
C SER A 140 17.77 -5.53 24.47
N GLU A 141 17.16 -4.49 25.01
CA GLU A 141 16.23 -4.59 26.16
C GLU A 141 14.77 -4.72 25.75
N HIS A 142 14.43 -4.45 24.48
CA HIS A 142 13.05 -4.37 24.00
C HIS A 142 12.83 -5.20 22.73
N ASP A 143 11.58 -5.56 22.48
CA ASP A 143 11.20 -6.24 21.25
C ASP A 143 11.23 -5.30 20.01
N ALA A 144 11.24 -5.89 18.83
CA ALA A 144 11.37 -5.15 17.58
C ALA A 144 10.19 -4.19 17.33
N ALA A 145 8.99 -4.52 17.81
CA ALA A 145 7.80 -3.69 17.62
C ALA A 145 7.85 -2.42 18.47
N TYR A 146 8.25 -2.56 19.74
CA TYR A 146 8.47 -1.42 20.61
C TYR A 146 9.56 -0.48 20.06
N ILE A 147 10.71 -1.05 19.68
CA ILE A 147 11.82 -0.27 19.12
C ILE A 147 11.36 0.50 17.88
N LEU A 148 10.60 -0.13 16.99
CA LEU A 148 10.13 0.52 15.76
C LEU A 148 9.22 1.72 16.07
N LYS A 149 8.30 1.58 17.03
CA LYS A 149 7.42 2.68 17.48
C LYS A 149 8.22 3.84 18.06
N MET A 150 9.16 3.55 18.96
CA MET A 150 10.03 4.56 19.58
C MET A 150 10.91 5.27 18.54
N VAL A 151 11.49 4.52 17.62
CA VAL A 151 12.30 5.08 16.51
C VAL A 151 11.45 5.96 15.61
N ASN A 152 10.20 5.55 15.28
CA ASN A 152 9.29 6.33 14.45
C ASN A 152 8.95 7.68 15.10
N MET A 153 8.51 7.68 16.35
CA MET A 153 8.22 8.91 17.09
C MET A 153 9.44 9.84 17.18
N ARG A 154 10.62 9.30 17.51
CA ARG A 154 11.87 10.07 17.56
C ARG A 154 12.29 10.62 16.19
N TYR A 155 12.07 9.85 15.13
CA TYR A 155 12.36 10.27 13.75
C TYR A 155 11.42 11.40 13.33
N ALA A 156 10.12 11.28 13.59
CA ALA A 156 9.14 12.32 13.32
C ALA A 156 9.50 13.65 14.01
N MET A 157 9.93 13.60 15.28
CA MET A 157 10.47 14.76 15.99
C MET A 157 11.73 15.32 15.32
N GLY A 158 12.60 14.42 14.81
CA GLY A 158 13.85 14.78 14.14
C GLY A 158 13.64 15.53 12.82
N LEU A 159 12.58 15.26 12.07
CA LEU A 159 12.22 15.98 10.85
C LEU A 159 11.92 17.46 11.10
N ASN A 160 11.40 17.78 12.29
CA ASN A 160 11.10 19.13 12.74
C ASN A 160 12.28 19.83 13.45
N SER A 161 13.45 19.18 13.53
CA SER A 161 14.58 19.67 14.34
C SER A 161 15.18 21.02 13.92
N TYR A 162 14.97 21.45 12.69
CA TYR A 162 15.36 22.79 12.21
C TYR A 162 14.43 23.90 12.71
N GLN A 163 13.25 23.54 13.22
CA GLN A 163 12.28 24.44 13.81
C GLN A 163 11.83 23.87 15.16
N GLN A 164 12.66 23.98 16.19
CA GLN A 164 12.52 23.35 17.52
C GLN A 164 11.16 23.55 18.20
N TRP A 165 10.31 24.41 17.64
CA TRP A 165 9.02 24.80 18.17
C TRP A 165 7.85 24.31 17.32
N LEU A 166 8.11 23.40 16.36
CA LEU A 166 7.01 22.75 15.64
C LEU A 166 6.54 21.55 16.46
N THR A 167 5.25 21.57 16.70
CA THR A 167 4.55 20.46 17.35
C THR A 167 4.61 19.22 16.44
N THR A 168 5.02 18.09 16.99
CA THR A 168 5.03 16.80 16.29
C THR A 168 3.84 15.98 16.77
N VAL A 169 3.05 15.43 15.85
CA VAL A 169 1.97 14.49 16.18
C VAL A 169 2.57 13.14 16.53
N LEU A 170 2.20 12.58 17.68
CA LEU A 170 2.61 11.24 18.14
C LEU A 170 1.53 10.19 17.94
N ALA A 171 0.26 10.58 18.12
CA ALA A 171 -0.90 9.75 17.84
C ALA A 171 -2.03 10.66 17.35
N SER A 172 -2.78 10.22 16.35
CA SER A 172 -3.93 10.93 15.79
C SER A 172 -5.20 10.11 15.95
N ASP A 173 -6.36 10.78 15.96
CA ASP A 173 -7.67 10.12 16.13
C ASP A 173 -7.75 9.27 17.42
N VAL A 174 -7.19 9.82 18.50
CA VAL A 174 -7.20 9.11 19.78
C VAL A 174 -8.56 9.23 20.46
N SER A 175 -8.90 8.23 21.27
CA SER A 175 -10.14 8.19 22.05
C SER A 175 -10.17 9.27 23.14
N ASP A 176 -11.38 9.65 23.58
CA ASP A 176 -11.57 10.53 24.72
C ASP A 176 -10.85 10.03 25.99
N ALA A 177 -10.73 8.71 26.14
CA ALA A 177 -10.03 8.08 27.25
C ALA A 177 -8.52 8.38 27.21
N THR A 178 -7.89 8.23 26.05
CA THR A 178 -6.48 8.60 25.84
C THR A 178 -6.25 10.08 26.02
N ALA A 179 -7.12 10.92 25.44
CA ALA A 179 -7.00 12.38 25.59
C ALA A 179 -7.09 12.80 27.06
N ALA A 180 -8.05 12.25 27.82
CA ALA A 180 -8.18 12.53 29.24
C ALA A 180 -6.96 12.03 30.04
N ALA A 181 -6.46 10.82 29.76
CA ALA A 181 -5.30 10.27 30.44
C ALA A 181 -4.01 11.07 30.18
N ILE A 182 -3.80 11.56 28.96
CA ILE A 182 -2.68 12.47 28.64
C ILE A 182 -2.82 13.77 29.42
N MET A 183 -4.02 14.39 29.43
CA MET A 183 -4.27 15.63 30.16
C MET A 183 -4.06 15.49 31.67
N GLU A 184 -4.48 14.37 32.27
CA GLU A 184 -4.27 14.06 33.69
C GLU A 184 -2.78 13.92 34.05
N ASN A 185 -1.95 13.45 33.11
CA ASN A 185 -0.52 13.22 33.32
C ASN A 185 0.36 14.33 32.77
N GLN A 186 -0.21 15.45 32.29
CA GLN A 186 0.51 16.54 31.61
C GLN A 186 1.68 17.10 32.43
N ASP A 187 1.58 17.16 33.75
CA ASP A 187 2.66 17.63 34.64
C ASP A 187 3.93 16.77 34.57
N SER A 188 3.78 15.47 34.23
CA SER A 188 4.90 14.52 34.10
C SER A 188 5.36 14.34 32.65
N LEU A 189 4.52 14.70 31.67
CA LEU A 189 4.76 14.53 30.24
C LEU A 189 5.28 15.84 29.63
N GLN A 190 6.58 16.10 29.77
CA GLN A 190 7.20 17.36 29.35
C GLN A 190 7.03 17.62 27.85
N GLY A 191 6.34 18.69 27.51
CA GLY A 191 6.11 19.12 26.12
C GLY A 191 4.99 18.39 25.41
N VAL A 192 4.33 17.42 26.06
CA VAL A 192 3.19 16.71 25.47
C VAL A 192 1.90 17.49 25.72
N ASP A 193 1.06 17.56 24.69
CA ASP A 193 -0.23 18.24 24.75
C ASP A 193 -1.27 17.51 23.89
N ILE A 194 -2.55 17.82 24.13
CA ILE A 194 -3.65 17.39 23.27
C ILE A 194 -4.01 18.53 22.33
N SER A 195 -3.99 18.23 21.03
CA SER A 195 -4.46 19.14 19.99
C SER A 195 -5.81 18.66 19.48
N GLU A 196 -6.75 19.58 19.38
CA GLU A 196 -7.98 19.33 18.62
C GLU A 196 -7.63 19.33 17.14
N ASP A 197 -8.06 18.29 16.44
CA ASP A 197 -7.84 18.08 15.00
C ASP A 197 -9.18 17.87 14.30
N SER A 198 -9.18 17.96 12.99
CA SER A 198 -10.38 17.84 12.16
C SER A 198 -10.12 16.77 11.10
N LEU A 199 -10.68 15.58 11.32
CA LEU A 199 -10.51 14.46 10.41
C LEU A 199 -11.61 14.43 9.35
N ARG A 200 -11.19 14.22 8.10
CA ARG A 200 -12.12 14.06 6.98
C ARG A 200 -12.72 12.66 7.01
N ARG A 201 -14.08 12.58 6.98
CA ARG A 201 -14.83 11.31 7.01
C ARG A 201 -15.76 11.19 5.81
N TYR A 202 -15.85 9.97 5.29
CA TYR A 202 -16.69 9.58 4.16
C TYR A 202 -17.59 8.41 4.58
N PRO A 203 -18.82 8.67 5.08
CA PRO A 203 -19.68 7.64 5.67
C PRO A 203 -19.97 6.46 4.75
N ASP A 204 -20.09 6.74 3.45
CA ASP A 204 -20.43 5.76 2.42
C ASP A 204 -19.35 5.73 1.32
N GLY A 205 -18.07 5.94 1.71
CA GLY A 205 -16.94 6.22 0.83
C GLY A 205 -16.87 5.31 -0.38
N GLN A 206 -16.98 3.98 -0.19
CA GLN A 206 -16.86 3.00 -1.29
C GLN A 206 -17.82 3.23 -2.47
N TYR A 207 -19.01 3.84 -2.23
CA TYR A 207 -19.99 4.10 -3.27
C TYR A 207 -19.72 5.39 -4.05
N PHE A 208 -18.89 6.27 -3.49
CA PHE A 208 -18.60 7.59 -4.01
C PHE A 208 -17.13 7.81 -4.35
N ALA A 209 -16.26 6.85 -4.05
CA ALA A 209 -14.82 6.97 -4.11
C ALA A 209 -14.30 7.61 -5.41
N SER A 210 -14.76 7.12 -6.55
CA SER A 210 -14.35 7.60 -7.87
C SER A 210 -14.84 9.02 -8.22
N ILE A 211 -15.83 9.55 -7.48
CA ILE A 211 -16.36 10.90 -7.68
C ILE A 211 -15.73 11.86 -6.68
N ILE A 212 -15.80 11.51 -5.39
CA ILE A 212 -15.39 12.39 -4.30
C ILE A 212 -13.88 12.45 -4.19
N GLY A 213 -13.20 11.32 -4.38
CA GLY A 213 -11.77 11.23 -4.11
C GLY A 213 -11.46 11.18 -2.62
N TYR A 214 -10.31 11.68 -2.23
CA TYR A 214 -9.85 11.68 -0.84
C TYR A 214 -8.94 12.88 -0.58
N THR A 215 -8.68 13.18 0.69
CA THR A 215 -7.77 14.24 1.13
C THR A 215 -6.45 13.65 1.64
N GLY A 216 -5.38 14.42 1.56
CA GLY A 216 -4.07 14.04 2.09
C GLY A 216 -3.15 15.24 2.19
N GLN A 217 -1.99 15.07 2.83
CA GLN A 217 -1.00 16.14 2.94
C GLN A 217 -0.52 16.57 1.55
N ILE A 218 -0.38 17.88 1.34
CA ILE A 218 0.17 18.42 0.08
C ILE A 218 1.62 17.96 -0.10
N SER A 219 1.93 17.46 -1.30
CA SER A 219 3.31 17.08 -1.65
C SER A 219 4.15 18.32 -2.02
N GLN A 220 5.48 18.16 -2.03
CA GLN A 220 6.37 19.24 -2.47
C GLN A 220 6.10 19.62 -3.93
N GLU A 221 5.84 18.65 -4.80
CA GLU A 221 5.52 18.88 -6.22
C GLU A 221 4.22 19.67 -6.38
N GLU A 222 3.14 19.24 -5.72
CA GLU A 222 1.86 19.96 -5.73
C GLU A 222 2.02 21.40 -5.19
N TYR A 223 2.82 21.57 -4.13
CA TYR A 223 3.07 22.90 -3.58
C TYR A 223 3.87 23.79 -4.54
N ASP A 224 4.86 23.23 -5.24
CA ASP A 224 5.69 23.96 -6.18
C ASP A 224 4.90 24.42 -7.42
N ASP A 225 3.89 23.65 -7.82
CA ASP A 225 2.97 23.95 -8.93
C ASP A 225 1.93 25.03 -8.59
N LEU A 226 1.75 25.36 -7.30
CA LEU A 226 0.84 26.42 -6.89
C LEU A 226 1.32 27.79 -7.39
N SER A 227 0.39 28.67 -7.74
CA SER A 227 0.66 30.08 -8.01
C SER A 227 1.16 30.83 -6.77
N ASP A 228 1.81 31.97 -6.96
CA ASP A 228 2.30 32.81 -5.85
C ASP A 228 1.18 33.28 -4.88
N ASP A 229 -0.05 33.41 -5.36
CA ASP A 229 -1.20 33.78 -4.54
C ASP A 229 -1.73 32.57 -3.74
N GLU A 230 -1.73 31.39 -4.31
CA GLU A 230 -2.09 30.16 -3.62
C GLU A 230 -1.05 29.78 -2.55
N LYS A 231 0.25 29.92 -2.83
CA LYS A 231 1.34 29.73 -1.86
C LYS A 231 1.22 30.60 -0.61
N LYS A 232 0.45 31.68 -0.65
CA LYS A 232 0.12 32.48 0.56
C LYS A 232 -0.92 31.80 1.45
N ARG A 233 -1.77 30.93 0.88
CA ARG A 233 -2.86 30.24 1.57
C ARG A 233 -2.43 28.87 2.06
N TYR A 234 -1.61 28.15 1.27
CA TYR A 234 -1.17 26.79 1.54
C TYR A 234 0.21 26.74 2.17
N SER A 235 0.46 25.68 2.90
CA SER A 235 1.76 25.28 3.48
C SER A 235 1.95 23.78 3.32
N LEU A 236 3.18 23.31 3.34
CA LEU A 236 3.52 21.87 3.18
C LEU A 236 2.89 20.96 4.25
N SER A 237 2.37 21.52 5.33
CA SER A 237 1.66 20.78 6.37
C SER A 237 0.15 20.69 6.16
N ASP A 238 -0.39 21.31 5.10
CA ASP A 238 -1.83 21.37 4.91
C ASP A 238 -2.37 20.08 4.28
N ILE A 239 -3.60 19.75 4.66
CA ILE A 239 -4.39 18.70 4.04
C ILE A 239 -5.17 19.30 2.87
N VAL A 240 -5.00 18.73 1.70
CA VAL A 240 -5.64 19.16 0.43
C VAL A 240 -6.39 18.00 -0.21
N GLY A 241 -7.26 18.30 -1.15
CA GLY A 241 -7.91 17.27 -1.97
C GLY A 241 -6.92 16.66 -2.96
N LYS A 242 -6.81 15.32 -2.97
CA LYS A 242 -5.90 14.55 -3.84
C LYS A 242 -6.51 14.12 -5.17
N SER A 243 -7.80 13.90 -5.18
CA SER A 243 -8.53 13.45 -6.38
C SER A 243 -10.01 13.84 -6.30
N GLY A 244 -10.74 13.70 -7.42
CA GLY A 244 -12.17 13.88 -7.49
C GLY A 244 -12.64 15.29 -7.12
N ILE A 245 -13.82 15.37 -6.50
CA ILE A 245 -14.44 16.62 -6.04
C ILE A 245 -13.59 17.29 -4.95
N GLU A 246 -12.97 16.50 -4.07
CA GLU A 246 -12.06 17.02 -3.04
C GLU A 246 -10.94 17.86 -3.66
N HIS A 247 -10.35 17.37 -4.76
CA HIS A 247 -9.29 18.09 -5.48
C HIS A 247 -9.85 19.27 -6.31
N THR A 248 -10.87 19.00 -7.13
CA THR A 248 -11.40 20.00 -8.07
C THR A 248 -11.98 21.23 -7.36
N PHE A 249 -12.60 21.03 -6.19
CA PHE A 249 -13.19 22.08 -5.37
C PHE A 249 -12.35 22.41 -4.14
N ASP A 250 -11.06 22.07 -4.12
CA ASP A 250 -10.20 22.28 -2.96
C ASP A 250 -10.22 23.76 -2.52
N SER A 251 -10.08 24.69 -3.44
CA SER A 251 -10.09 26.12 -3.15
C SER A 251 -11.40 26.65 -2.53
N VAL A 252 -12.52 25.95 -2.74
CA VAL A 252 -13.84 26.26 -2.18
C VAL A 252 -14.01 25.60 -0.81
N LEU A 253 -13.61 24.34 -0.72
CA LEU A 253 -13.72 23.52 0.49
C LEU A 253 -12.72 23.92 1.56
N GLN A 254 -11.51 24.37 1.17
CA GLN A 254 -10.45 24.75 2.10
C GLN A 254 -10.81 25.98 2.90
N GLY A 255 -10.76 25.89 4.23
CA GLY A 255 -10.99 27.01 5.12
C GLY A 255 -9.85 28.04 5.12
N GLU A 256 -10.11 29.20 5.68
CA GLU A 256 -9.09 30.23 5.91
C GLU A 256 -8.42 30.00 7.28
N LYS A 257 -7.08 30.02 7.31
CA LYS A 257 -6.30 29.82 8.54
C LYS A 257 -6.46 31.00 9.49
N GLY A 258 -6.71 30.69 10.76
CA GLY A 258 -6.56 31.64 11.87
C GLY A 258 -5.10 31.78 12.29
N LYS A 259 -4.79 32.84 13.02
CA LYS A 259 -3.46 33.11 13.59
C LYS A 259 -3.58 33.59 15.02
N THR A 260 -2.87 32.91 15.93
CA THR A 260 -2.73 33.38 17.31
C THR A 260 -1.28 33.74 17.54
N THR A 261 -1.02 35.01 17.94
CA THR A 261 0.31 35.48 18.31
C THR A 261 0.35 35.67 19.82
N PHE A 262 1.32 35.05 20.45
CA PHE A 262 1.47 35.04 21.90
C PHE A 262 2.94 35.15 22.32
N TYR A 263 3.17 35.54 23.58
CA TYR A 263 4.47 35.50 24.22
C TYR A 263 4.60 34.23 25.04
N VAL A 264 5.78 33.63 25.00
CA VAL A 264 6.15 32.48 25.85
C VAL A 264 7.36 32.85 26.71
N ASP A 265 7.45 32.26 27.89
CA ASP A 265 8.63 32.32 28.75
C ASP A 265 9.75 31.36 28.23
N ASN A 266 10.83 31.29 28.97
CA ASN A 266 11.97 30.44 28.66
C ASN A 266 11.67 28.90 28.77
N LEU A 267 10.52 28.54 29.32
CA LEU A 267 10.03 27.18 29.45
C LEU A 267 8.95 26.83 28.40
N GLY A 268 8.64 27.79 27.50
CA GLY A 268 7.62 27.59 26.47
C GLY A 268 6.19 27.87 26.92
N LYS A 269 5.96 28.29 28.19
CA LYS A 269 4.63 28.58 28.72
C LYS A 269 4.13 29.91 28.19
N VAL A 270 2.89 29.93 27.68
CA VAL A 270 2.22 31.16 27.19
C VAL A 270 2.03 32.14 28.36
N THR A 271 2.62 33.32 28.22
CA THR A 271 2.55 34.39 29.25
C THR A 271 1.52 35.46 28.90
N ASP A 272 1.34 35.73 27.61
CA ASP A 272 0.36 36.74 27.14
C ASP A 272 -0.02 36.48 25.68
N THR A 273 -1.28 36.76 25.29
CA THR A 273 -1.77 36.69 23.91
C THR A 273 -1.84 38.07 23.29
N VAL A 274 -1.04 38.27 22.24
CA VAL A 274 -0.89 39.57 21.58
C VAL A 274 -2.02 39.88 20.60
N SER A 275 -2.37 38.88 19.78
CA SER A 275 -3.45 39.00 18.79
C SER A 275 -3.98 37.60 18.44
N MET A 276 -5.27 37.56 18.14
CA MET A 276 -5.95 36.34 17.67
C MET A 276 -6.83 36.72 16.47
N THR A 277 -6.72 35.91 15.43
CA THR A 277 -7.63 35.91 14.27
C THR A 277 -8.22 34.53 14.18
N ASP A 278 -9.53 34.42 14.30
CA ASP A 278 -10.22 33.11 14.24
C ASP A 278 -10.13 32.52 12.85
N PRO A 279 -9.97 31.19 12.74
CA PRO A 279 -10.07 30.49 11.47
C PRO A 279 -11.50 30.56 10.93
N LYS A 280 -11.64 30.52 9.60
CA LYS A 280 -12.93 30.45 8.95
C LYS A 280 -13.09 29.10 8.27
N ALA A 281 -14.26 28.49 8.43
CA ALA A 281 -14.61 27.28 7.70
C ALA A 281 -14.67 27.52 6.19
N GLY A 282 -14.32 26.50 5.41
CA GLY A 282 -14.55 26.49 3.97
C GLY A 282 -16.04 26.43 3.63
N ASN A 283 -16.36 26.66 2.36
CA ASN A 283 -17.74 26.58 1.91
C ASN A 283 -18.15 25.13 1.62
N ASP A 284 -19.41 24.82 1.91
CA ASP A 284 -20.00 23.53 1.57
C ASP A 284 -20.24 23.40 0.07
N VAL A 285 -20.15 22.17 -0.44
CA VAL A 285 -20.40 21.83 -1.85
C VAL A 285 -21.60 20.91 -1.94
N TYR A 286 -22.58 21.27 -2.78
CA TYR A 286 -23.77 20.47 -3.06
C TYR A 286 -23.66 19.86 -4.46
N LEU A 287 -23.77 18.53 -4.54
CA LEU A 287 -23.74 17.80 -5.79
C LEU A 287 -25.14 17.64 -6.38
N THR A 288 -25.23 17.37 -7.67
CA THR A 288 -26.48 16.94 -8.32
C THR A 288 -26.80 15.46 -8.07
N ILE A 289 -25.84 14.70 -7.56
CA ILE A 289 -25.96 13.28 -7.22
C ILE A 289 -27.04 13.08 -6.13
N ASP A 290 -27.88 12.06 -6.29
CA ASP A 290 -28.77 11.54 -5.27
C ASP A 290 -28.08 10.36 -4.58
N LYS A 291 -27.82 10.49 -3.29
CA LYS A 291 -27.07 9.52 -2.49
C LYS A 291 -27.69 8.13 -2.53
N ASN A 292 -29.01 8.05 -2.36
CA ASN A 292 -29.71 6.77 -2.31
C ASN A 292 -29.75 6.09 -3.68
N LEU A 293 -29.89 6.87 -4.75
CA LEU A 293 -29.83 6.36 -6.12
C LEU A 293 -28.42 5.85 -6.46
N GLN A 294 -27.38 6.57 -6.08
CA GLN A 294 -25.97 6.18 -6.26
C GLN A 294 -25.68 4.83 -5.58
N ILE A 295 -26.04 4.69 -4.30
CA ILE A 295 -25.84 3.45 -3.53
C ILE A 295 -26.65 2.29 -4.13
N SER A 296 -27.90 2.53 -4.52
CA SER A 296 -28.75 1.51 -5.12
C SER A 296 -28.23 1.05 -6.47
N ALA A 297 -27.77 1.98 -7.31
CA ALA A 297 -27.18 1.67 -8.60
C ALA A 297 -25.86 0.90 -8.46
N TYR A 298 -25.02 1.25 -7.47
CA TYR A 298 -23.78 0.51 -7.17
C TYR A 298 -24.09 -0.95 -6.78
N LYS A 299 -24.99 -1.15 -5.82
CA LYS A 299 -25.40 -2.50 -5.38
C LYS A 299 -25.98 -3.32 -6.52
N LEU A 300 -26.84 -2.72 -7.36
CA LEU A 300 -27.38 -3.38 -8.53
C LEU A 300 -26.30 -3.79 -9.53
N LEU A 301 -25.31 -2.94 -9.77
CA LEU A 301 -24.18 -3.26 -10.65
C LEU A 301 -23.37 -4.43 -10.09
N GLU A 302 -23.05 -4.41 -8.81
CA GLU A 302 -22.31 -5.47 -8.13
C GLU A 302 -23.05 -6.81 -8.20
N GLU A 303 -24.36 -6.83 -7.91
CA GLU A 303 -25.20 -8.02 -8.06
C GLU A 303 -25.22 -8.55 -9.50
N LYS A 304 -25.29 -7.65 -10.50
CA LYS A 304 -25.28 -8.05 -11.91
C LYS A 304 -23.93 -8.64 -12.31
N LEU A 305 -22.82 -8.06 -11.88
CA LEU A 305 -21.49 -8.59 -12.14
C LEU A 305 -21.31 -9.96 -11.46
N ALA A 306 -21.73 -10.12 -10.21
CA ALA A 306 -21.72 -11.40 -9.52
C ALA A 306 -22.54 -12.46 -10.29
N GLY A 307 -23.75 -12.10 -10.75
CA GLY A 307 -24.60 -12.97 -11.57
C GLY A 307 -23.92 -13.40 -12.87
N ILE A 308 -23.19 -12.50 -13.54
CA ILE A 308 -22.44 -12.82 -14.76
C ILE A 308 -21.28 -13.77 -14.44
N VAL A 309 -20.49 -13.49 -13.40
CA VAL A 309 -19.39 -14.37 -12.96
C VAL A 309 -19.93 -15.76 -12.65
N LEU A 310 -21.00 -15.88 -11.86
CA LEU A 310 -21.64 -17.14 -11.50
C LEU A 310 -22.17 -17.92 -12.71
N SER A 311 -22.73 -17.22 -13.71
CA SER A 311 -23.23 -17.85 -14.94
C SER A 311 -22.11 -18.46 -15.79
N LYS A 312 -20.89 -17.96 -15.66
CA LYS A 312 -19.69 -18.45 -16.35
C LYS A 312 -18.86 -19.41 -15.52
N LEU A 313 -19.04 -19.43 -14.20
CA LEU A 313 -18.27 -20.25 -13.29
C LEU A 313 -18.52 -21.74 -13.56
N SER A 314 -17.46 -22.52 -13.70
CA SER A 314 -17.50 -23.94 -13.99
C SER A 314 -16.66 -24.73 -12.99
N ASN A 315 -17.20 -25.86 -12.51
CA ASN A 315 -16.50 -26.72 -11.54
C ASN A 315 -15.41 -27.57 -12.22
N VAL A 316 -14.43 -26.88 -12.82
CA VAL A 316 -13.21 -27.48 -13.36
C VAL A 316 -12.01 -26.67 -12.88
N LEU A 317 -10.89 -27.31 -12.61
CA LEU A 317 -9.70 -26.61 -12.09
C LEU A 317 -8.94 -25.85 -13.19
N ASP A 318 -8.92 -26.37 -14.40
CA ASP A 318 -8.32 -25.71 -15.56
C ASP A 318 -9.24 -25.82 -16.78
N TYR A 319 -9.16 -24.82 -17.67
CA TYR A 319 -9.97 -24.73 -18.87
C TYR A 319 -9.18 -24.04 -19.98
N ASP A 320 -9.24 -24.59 -21.19
CA ASP A 320 -8.64 -23.99 -22.35
C ASP A 320 -9.68 -23.21 -23.18
N PRO A 321 -9.65 -21.86 -23.14
CA PRO A 321 -10.61 -21.05 -23.86
C PRO A 321 -10.39 -21.03 -25.38
N SER A 322 -9.23 -21.51 -25.88
CA SER A 322 -8.88 -21.47 -27.30
C SER A 322 -9.79 -22.32 -28.20
N ALA A 323 -10.48 -23.29 -27.59
CA ALA A 323 -11.46 -24.14 -28.29
C ALA A 323 -12.79 -23.41 -28.57
N GLU A 324 -13.07 -22.30 -27.86
CA GLU A 324 -14.32 -21.56 -27.97
C GLU A 324 -14.21 -20.48 -29.06
N LYS A 325 -15.10 -20.54 -30.05
CA LYS A 325 -15.14 -19.56 -31.16
C LYS A 325 -15.82 -18.24 -30.78
N ASP A 326 -16.69 -18.24 -29.77
CA ASP A 326 -17.47 -17.08 -29.33
C ASP A 326 -17.17 -16.83 -27.83
N THR A 327 -16.65 -15.65 -27.54
CA THR A 327 -16.25 -15.23 -26.18
C THR A 327 -17.37 -15.29 -25.15
N LYS A 328 -18.64 -15.26 -25.58
CA LYS A 328 -19.79 -15.39 -24.67
C LYS A 328 -19.86 -16.77 -23.99
N TYR A 329 -19.30 -17.81 -24.63
CA TYR A 329 -19.29 -19.18 -24.09
C TYR A 329 -18.05 -19.52 -23.27
N ILE A 330 -17.07 -18.61 -23.22
CA ILE A 330 -15.88 -18.80 -22.39
C ILE A 330 -16.31 -18.93 -20.93
N LYS A 331 -15.91 -20.03 -20.32
CA LYS A 331 -16.17 -20.34 -18.91
C LYS A 331 -15.04 -19.81 -18.03
N ILE A 332 -15.35 -19.61 -16.77
CA ILE A 332 -14.38 -19.32 -15.73
C ILE A 332 -14.17 -20.62 -14.95
N PRO A 333 -12.98 -21.24 -15.00
CA PRO A 333 -12.70 -22.42 -14.19
C PRO A 333 -12.66 -22.01 -12.71
N VAL A 334 -13.21 -22.87 -11.83
CA VAL A 334 -13.16 -22.60 -10.39
C VAL A 334 -11.74 -22.52 -9.85
N GLY A 335 -10.78 -23.19 -10.52
CA GLY A 335 -9.36 -23.04 -10.18
C GLY A 335 -8.83 -21.61 -10.31
N ASP A 336 -9.29 -20.83 -11.30
CA ASP A 336 -8.93 -19.41 -11.41
C ASP A 336 -9.58 -18.58 -10.28
N ALA A 337 -10.80 -18.95 -9.85
CA ALA A 337 -11.45 -18.32 -8.73
C ALA A 337 -10.73 -18.62 -7.39
N TYR A 338 -10.28 -19.85 -7.16
CA TYR A 338 -9.45 -20.18 -5.99
C TYR A 338 -8.09 -19.48 -6.05
N ASN A 339 -7.47 -19.42 -7.23
CA ASN A 339 -6.21 -18.69 -7.39
C ASN A 339 -6.35 -17.20 -7.11
N SER A 340 -7.51 -16.60 -7.42
CA SER A 340 -7.72 -15.16 -7.20
C SER A 340 -7.63 -14.76 -5.73
N PHE A 341 -7.87 -15.66 -4.78
CA PHE A 341 -7.70 -15.38 -3.35
C PHE A 341 -6.24 -15.05 -3.00
N ILE A 342 -5.28 -15.75 -3.62
CA ILE A 342 -3.85 -15.50 -3.43
C ILE A 342 -3.38 -14.37 -4.36
N ALA A 343 -3.76 -14.42 -5.64
CA ALA A 343 -3.28 -13.47 -6.64
C ALA A 343 -3.67 -12.01 -6.32
N ASN A 344 -4.88 -11.81 -5.78
CA ASN A 344 -5.42 -10.50 -5.43
C ASN A 344 -5.30 -10.20 -3.92
N GLU A 345 -4.52 -10.98 -3.19
CA GLU A 345 -4.21 -10.77 -1.76
C GLU A 345 -5.48 -10.70 -0.87
N ILE A 346 -6.55 -11.43 -1.25
CA ILE A 346 -7.73 -11.62 -0.39
C ILE A 346 -7.31 -12.43 0.85
N ILE A 347 -6.44 -13.42 0.65
CA ILE A 347 -5.70 -14.13 1.70
C ILE A 347 -4.21 -13.84 1.57
N ASP A 348 -3.55 -13.64 2.70
CA ASP A 348 -2.12 -13.33 2.77
C ASP A 348 -1.29 -14.62 2.84
N MET A 349 -0.61 -14.97 1.75
CA MET A 349 0.24 -16.16 1.69
C MET A 349 1.46 -16.10 2.61
N LYS A 350 1.90 -14.89 3.05
CA LYS A 350 3.02 -14.73 3.98
C LYS A 350 2.71 -15.28 5.37
N LYS A 351 1.42 -15.40 5.72
CA LYS A 351 0.98 -16.02 6.98
C LYS A 351 1.13 -17.53 7.01
N PHE A 352 1.15 -18.20 5.86
CA PHE A 352 1.12 -19.67 5.77
C PHE A 352 2.31 -20.36 6.43
N GLY A 353 3.50 -19.75 6.38
CA GLY A 353 4.73 -20.30 6.96
C GLY A 353 5.04 -19.86 8.40
N ARG A 354 4.15 -19.10 9.04
CA ARG A 354 4.38 -18.58 10.39
C ARG A 354 4.23 -19.67 11.45
N THR A 355 4.84 -19.44 12.61
CA THR A 355 4.72 -20.35 13.76
C THR A 355 3.31 -20.42 14.34
N ASP A 356 2.49 -19.37 14.14
CA ASP A 356 1.10 -19.25 14.55
C ASP A 356 0.09 -19.58 13.43
N ALA A 357 0.58 -20.05 12.26
CA ALA A 357 -0.25 -20.44 11.13
C ALA A 357 -1.28 -21.51 11.51
N LYS A 358 -2.48 -21.39 10.95
CA LYS A 358 -3.60 -22.30 11.21
C LYS A 358 -3.48 -23.59 10.38
N PRO A 359 -4.28 -24.64 10.67
CA PRO A 359 -4.13 -25.94 10.03
C PRO A 359 -4.17 -25.96 8.50
N ALA A 360 -5.09 -25.20 7.87
CA ALA A 360 -5.16 -25.16 6.40
C ALA A 360 -3.99 -24.39 5.81
N GLU A 361 -3.57 -23.26 6.44
CA GLU A 361 -2.40 -22.51 6.05
C GLU A 361 -1.14 -23.38 6.08
N GLN A 362 -0.90 -24.11 7.19
CA GLN A 362 0.24 -25.00 7.34
C GLN A 362 0.23 -26.13 6.29
N ALA A 363 -0.93 -26.73 6.03
CA ALA A 363 -1.05 -27.80 5.03
C ALA A 363 -0.71 -27.31 3.62
N VAL A 364 -1.19 -26.11 3.26
CA VAL A 364 -0.90 -25.47 1.97
C VAL A 364 0.58 -25.10 1.89
N TYR A 365 1.17 -24.52 2.94
CA TYR A 365 2.59 -24.17 3.01
C TYR A 365 3.52 -25.38 2.84
N ASN A 366 3.23 -26.48 3.52
CA ASN A 366 4.03 -27.70 3.40
C ASN A 366 4.02 -28.26 1.97
N THR A 367 2.84 -28.27 1.32
CA THR A 367 2.71 -28.69 -0.10
C THR A 367 3.49 -27.74 -1.00
N PHE A 368 3.36 -26.45 -0.79
CA PHE A 368 4.03 -25.40 -1.56
C PHE A 368 5.56 -25.53 -1.45
N THR A 369 6.10 -25.60 -0.24
CA THR A 369 7.56 -25.65 0.00
C THR A 369 8.21 -26.85 -0.67
N GLN A 370 7.58 -28.03 -0.55
CA GLN A 370 8.05 -29.22 -1.23
C GLN A 370 8.05 -29.03 -2.74
N LYS A 371 6.94 -28.54 -3.30
CA LYS A 371 6.78 -28.37 -4.74
C LYS A 371 7.66 -27.26 -5.30
N LYS A 372 7.84 -26.15 -4.59
CA LYS A 372 8.77 -25.10 -4.97
C LYS A 372 10.19 -25.63 -5.14
N ALA A 373 10.68 -26.46 -4.20
CA ALA A 373 12.00 -27.06 -4.29
C ALA A 373 12.15 -27.99 -5.51
N GLU A 374 11.12 -28.82 -5.81
CA GLU A 374 11.09 -29.69 -6.99
C GLU A 374 11.14 -28.86 -8.29
N ILE A 375 10.30 -27.82 -8.40
CA ILE A 375 10.19 -26.97 -9.59
C ILE A 375 11.46 -26.15 -9.80
N LEU A 376 12.03 -25.55 -8.76
CA LEU A 376 13.29 -24.81 -8.87
C LEU A 376 14.42 -25.73 -9.35
N SER A 377 14.50 -26.95 -8.83
CA SER A 377 15.50 -27.93 -9.29
C SER A 377 15.31 -28.30 -10.78
N GLU A 378 14.07 -28.49 -11.23
CA GLU A 378 13.76 -28.77 -12.63
C GLU A 378 14.08 -27.59 -13.55
N LEU A 379 13.71 -26.36 -13.15
CA LEU A 379 14.00 -25.13 -13.88
C LEU A 379 15.52 -24.95 -14.06
N MET A 380 16.27 -25.07 -12.98
CA MET A 380 17.74 -24.94 -13.04
C MET A 380 18.37 -26.05 -13.90
N ALA A 381 17.87 -27.29 -13.83
CA ALA A 381 18.34 -28.38 -14.68
C ALA A 381 18.08 -28.08 -16.17
N GLN A 382 16.93 -27.53 -16.53
CA GLN A 382 16.63 -27.14 -17.92
C GLN A 382 17.49 -25.95 -18.37
N LEU A 383 17.70 -24.95 -17.54
CA LEU A 383 18.55 -23.80 -17.85
C LEU A 383 20.03 -24.20 -18.00
N GLN A 384 20.51 -25.21 -17.28
CA GLN A 384 21.88 -25.73 -17.38
C GLN A 384 22.08 -26.66 -18.57
N ASN A 385 21.03 -27.22 -19.16
CA ASN A 385 21.11 -28.21 -20.22
C ASN A 385 21.12 -27.54 -21.61
N GLU A 386 22.24 -27.66 -22.32
CA GLU A 386 22.39 -27.17 -23.70
C GLU A 386 21.41 -27.86 -24.68
N ASN A 387 20.98 -29.07 -24.37
CA ASN A 387 20.02 -29.85 -25.15
C ASN A 387 18.61 -29.82 -24.55
N ALA A 388 18.27 -28.77 -23.78
CA ALA A 388 16.93 -28.57 -23.26
C ALA A 388 15.88 -28.54 -24.38
N PRO A 389 14.65 -29.04 -24.13
CA PRO A 389 13.56 -28.99 -25.10
C PRO A 389 13.32 -27.56 -25.62
N ALA A 390 12.86 -27.47 -26.86
CA ALA A 390 12.39 -26.19 -27.42
C ALA A 390 11.18 -25.70 -26.62
N TYR A 391 10.99 -24.36 -26.52
CA TYR A 391 9.91 -23.78 -25.75
C TYR A 391 8.53 -24.34 -26.12
N LYS A 392 8.23 -24.53 -27.42
CA LYS A 392 6.96 -25.12 -27.90
C LYS A 392 6.66 -26.51 -27.34
N ASP A 393 7.69 -27.28 -26.99
CA ASP A 393 7.58 -28.68 -26.54
C ASP A 393 7.43 -28.82 -25.02
N LEU A 394 7.48 -27.66 -24.29
CA LEU A 394 7.29 -27.62 -22.86
C LEU A 394 5.80 -27.73 -22.47
N SER A 395 5.53 -28.17 -21.22
CA SER A 395 4.19 -28.12 -20.63
C SER A 395 3.72 -26.66 -20.47
N LYS A 396 2.40 -26.42 -20.39
CA LYS A 396 1.84 -25.09 -20.13
C LYS A 396 2.43 -24.45 -18.87
N GLU A 397 2.63 -25.22 -17.84
CA GLU A 397 3.20 -24.80 -16.57
C GLU A 397 4.65 -24.35 -16.75
N MET A 398 5.48 -25.20 -17.37
CA MET A 398 6.89 -24.88 -17.61
C MET A 398 7.06 -23.68 -18.54
N LYS A 399 6.22 -23.54 -19.57
CA LYS A 399 6.19 -22.34 -20.42
C LYS A 399 5.96 -21.07 -19.60
N ALA A 400 4.97 -21.09 -18.71
CA ALA A 400 4.68 -19.93 -17.86
C ALA A 400 5.85 -19.57 -16.93
N TYR A 401 6.60 -20.54 -16.44
CA TYR A 401 7.79 -20.28 -15.64
C TYR A 401 8.93 -19.69 -16.48
N MET A 402 9.14 -20.21 -17.70
CA MET A 402 10.15 -19.65 -18.62
C MET A 402 9.81 -18.24 -19.08
N ASP A 403 8.53 -17.96 -19.35
CA ASP A 403 8.05 -16.62 -19.68
C ASP A 403 8.25 -15.65 -18.51
N TYR A 404 7.93 -16.13 -17.29
CA TYR A 404 8.16 -15.34 -16.08
C TYR A 404 9.64 -14.95 -15.93
N ILE A 405 10.54 -15.92 -16.08
CA ILE A 405 11.99 -15.71 -15.99
C ILE A 405 12.46 -14.73 -17.08
N CYS A 406 12.10 -14.99 -18.34
CA CYS A 406 12.60 -14.21 -19.46
C CYS A 406 11.99 -12.81 -19.52
N ASP A 407 10.66 -12.72 -19.56
CA ASP A 407 9.96 -11.49 -19.89
C ASP A 407 9.65 -10.65 -18.65
N THR A 408 9.19 -11.30 -17.56
CA THR A 408 8.86 -10.55 -16.35
C THR A 408 10.12 -10.22 -15.55
N LEU A 409 10.90 -11.22 -15.19
CA LEU A 409 12.04 -11.02 -14.29
C LEU A 409 13.24 -10.37 -14.99
N LEU A 410 13.79 -11.01 -16.02
CA LEU A 410 15.03 -10.54 -16.64
C LEU A 410 14.84 -9.25 -17.48
N LYS A 411 13.70 -9.08 -18.18
CA LYS A 411 13.45 -7.88 -18.99
C LYS A 411 12.80 -6.76 -18.19
N GLN A 412 11.61 -7.00 -17.60
CA GLN A 412 10.78 -5.92 -17.05
C GLN A 412 11.21 -5.50 -15.64
N THR A 413 11.44 -6.48 -14.74
CA THR A 413 11.71 -6.20 -13.34
C THR A 413 13.15 -5.76 -13.10
N THR A 414 14.12 -6.53 -13.60
CA THR A 414 15.54 -6.27 -13.34
C THR A 414 16.25 -5.53 -14.46
N GLY A 415 15.76 -5.67 -15.70
CA GLY A 415 16.43 -5.13 -16.89
C GLY A 415 17.81 -5.73 -17.12
N ILE A 416 18.09 -6.93 -16.56
CA ILE A 416 19.31 -7.68 -16.86
C ILE A 416 19.34 -8.04 -18.34
N LEU A 417 18.21 -8.45 -18.91
CA LEU A 417 18.05 -8.62 -20.34
C LEU A 417 17.54 -7.28 -20.93
N MET A 418 18.43 -6.54 -21.58
CA MET A 418 18.21 -5.18 -22.07
C MET A 418 17.29 -5.16 -23.29
N SER A 419 16.01 -4.85 -23.09
CA SER A 419 14.98 -4.85 -24.15
C SER A 419 15.29 -3.88 -25.29
N ASP A 420 15.94 -2.77 -25.02
CA ASP A 420 16.37 -1.76 -26.00
C ASP A 420 17.49 -2.22 -26.93
N LYS A 421 18.21 -3.28 -26.57
CA LYS A 421 19.26 -3.91 -27.37
C LYS A 421 18.75 -5.03 -28.27
N ILE A 422 17.55 -5.54 -28.01
CA ILE A 422 17.00 -6.69 -28.74
C ILE A 422 16.40 -6.20 -30.06
N GLU A 423 16.99 -6.66 -31.16
CA GLU A 423 16.48 -6.38 -32.50
C GLU A 423 15.32 -7.32 -32.81
N ALA A 424 14.15 -6.76 -33.14
CA ALA A 424 12.94 -7.55 -33.39
C ALA A 424 13.06 -8.50 -34.59
N GLU A 425 13.93 -8.17 -35.55
CA GLU A 425 14.18 -8.94 -36.77
C GLU A 425 15.32 -9.96 -36.63
N ASP A 426 15.96 -10.05 -35.45
CA ASP A 426 17.01 -11.03 -35.20
C ASP A 426 16.45 -12.46 -35.26
N GLU A 427 17.11 -13.33 -36.03
CA GLU A 427 16.65 -14.70 -36.28
C GLU A 427 16.47 -15.52 -34.99
N THR A 428 17.33 -15.33 -33.98
CA THR A 428 17.25 -16.06 -32.71
C THR A 428 16.15 -15.49 -31.83
N GLN A 429 15.94 -14.15 -31.85
CA GLN A 429 14.79 -13.52 -31.21
C GLN A 429 13.48 -14.05 -31.79
N ILE A 430 13.37 -14.14 -33.12
CA ILE A 430 12.20 -14.72 -33.80
C ILE A 430 12.02 -16.19 -33.45
N ALA A 431 13.12 -16.97 -33.41
CA ALA A 431 13.08 -18.39 -33.04
C ALA A 431 12.60 -18.62 -31.59
N TRP A 432 12.93 -17.70 -30.66
CA TRP A 432 12.45 -17.72 -29.28
C TRP A 432 11.01 -17.22 -29.16
N ALA A 433 10.74 -15.97 -29.54
CA ALA A 433 9.51 -15.27 -29.20
C ALA A 433 8.32 -15.58 -30.15
N THR A 434 8.59 -16.00 -31.41
CA THR A 434 7.54 -16.20 -32.40
C THR A 434 7.43 -17.66 -32.84
N GLN A 435 8.56 -18.32 -33.11
CA GLN A 435 8.57 -19.69 -33.61
C GLN A 435 8.61 -20.72 -32.48
N GLU A 436 9.03 -20.31 -31.30
CA GLU A 436 9.16 -21.15 -30.10
C GLU A 436 10.05 -22.41 -30.31
N THR A 437 11.04 -22.32 -31.21
CA THR A 437 11.82 -23.46 -31.68
C THR A 437 13.14 -23.70 -30.95
N ILE A 438 13.46 -22.84 -30.01
CA ILE A 438 14.68 -22.95 -29.19
C ILE A 438 14.35 -22.95 -27.69
N SER A 439 15.28 -23.41 -26.86
CA SER A 439 15.17 -23.37 -25.40
C SER A 439 15.57 -22.00 -24.85
N LEU A 440 15.15 -21.69 -23.61
CA LEU A 440 15.59 -20.47 -22.91
C LEU A 440 17.11 -20.48 -22.66
N ASN A 441 17.72 -21.64 -22.37
CA ASN A 441 19.17 -21.77 -22.28
C ASN A 441 19.84 -21.22 -23.54
N ARG A 442 19.41 -21.70 -24.72
CA ARG A 442 20.00 -21.32 -26.00
C ARG A 442 19.78 -19.81 -26.29
N TYR A 443 18.60 -19.31 -25.95
CA TYR A 443 18.28 -17.89 -26.13
C TYR A 443 19.16 -16.99 -25.24
N LEU A 444 19.33 -17.31 -23.94
CA LEU A 444 20.14 -16.51 -23.03
C LEU A 444 21.63 -16.56 -23.38
N ASN A 445 22.15 -17.72 -23.79
CA ASN A 445 23.55 -17.82 -24.28
C ASN A 445 23.77 -16.96 -25.53
N TYR A 446 22.80 -16.93 -26.45
CA TYR A 446 22.84 -16.03 -27.60
C TYR A 446 22.79 -14.56 -27.18
N ALA A 447 21.90 -14.19 -26.27
CA ALA A 447 21.78 -12.84 -25.74
C ALA A 447 23.10 -12.33 -25.12
N ILE A 448 23.84 -13.21 -24.43
CA ILE A 448 25.18 -12.90 -23.92
C ILE A 448 26.14 -12.62 -25.08
N SER A 449 26.15 -13.45 -26.13
CA SER A 449 27.04 -13.27 -27.29
C SER A 449 26.78 -11.95 -28.04
N LYS A 450 25.55 -11.44 -27.94
CA LYS A 450 25.14 -10.16 -28.55
C LYS A 450 25.27 -8.96 -27.61
N ASN A 451 25.77 -9.13 -26.41
CA ASN A 451 25.82 -8.08 -25.39
C ASN A 451 24.43 -7.50 -25.04
N TRP A 452 23.39 -8.36 -25.01
CA TRP A 452 22.06 -7.97 -24.55
C TRP A 452 21.87 -8.13 -23.03
N ILE A 453 22.86 -8.69 -22.34
CA ILE A 453 22.86 -8.86 -20.88
C ILE A 453 23.64 -7.73 -20.21
N ASP A 454 23.02 -7.05 -19.28
CA ASP A 454 23.66 -6.06 -18.41
C ASP A 454 24.35 -6.76 -17.23
N THR A 455 25.65 -6.97 -17.36
CA THR A 455 26.45 -7.68 -16.36
C THR A 455 26.64 -6.87 -15.07
N SER A 456 26.45 -5.55 -15.09
CA SER A 456 26.56 -4.72 -13.89
C SER A 456 25.49 -5.03 -12.83
N LYS A 457 24.41 -5.68 -13.25
CA LYS A 457 23.29 -6.09 -12.39
C LYS A 457 23.43 -7.51 -11.82
N LEU A 458 24.48 -8.24 -12.19
CA LEU A 458 24.74 -9.60 -11.73
C LEU A 458 25.64 -9.68 -10.48
N GLY A 459 25.94 -8.53 -9.85
CA GLY A 459 26.82 -8.40 -8.70
C GLY A 459 28.23 -7.89 -9.05
N ASP A 460 29.09 -7.77 -8.04
CA ASP A 460 30.42 -7.12 -8.14
C ASP A 460 31.50 -7.97 -8.83
N SER A 461 31.14 -9.06 -9.51
CA SER A 461 32.09 -9.96 -10.14
C SER A 461 32.54 -9.44 -11.50
N ALA A 462 33.85 -9.43 -11.75
CA ALA A 462 34.41 -9.18 -13.08
C ALA A 462 34.29 -10.44 -13.93
N TYR A 463 33.36 -10.42 -14.90
CA TYR A 463 33.16 -11.53 -15.83
C TYR A 463 34.13 -11.42 -17.01
N SER A 464 34.86 -12.49 -17.28
CA SER A 464 35.90 -12.53 -18.34
C SER A 464 35.49 -13.42 -19.54
N SER A 465 34.44 -14.22 -19.40
CA SER A 465 33.95 -15.09 -20.47
C SER A 465 32.41 -15.17 -20.52
N SER A 466 31.86 -15.59 -21.67
CA SER A 466 30.42 -15.83 -21.81
C SER A 466 29.90 -16.92 -20.87
N GLU A 467 30.71 -17.93 -20.56
CA GLU A 467 30.37 -19.00 -19.63
C GLU A 467 30.24 -18.47 -18.19
N GLU A 468 31.15 -17.57 -17.79
CA GLU A 468 31.07 -16.91 -16.48
C GLU A 468 29.84 -16.02 -16.37
N ILE A 469 29.52 -15.24 -17.41
CA ILE A 469 28.30 -14.42 -17.44
C ILE A 469 27.06 -15.30 -17.31
N TYR A 470 27.00 -16.40 -18.07
CA TYR A 470 25.86 -17.32 -17.99
C TYR A 470 25.72 -17.93 -16.60
N SER A 471 26.82 -18.37 -16.00
CA SER A 471 26.86 -18.88 -14.63
C SER A 471 26.38 -17.82 -13.62
N GLY A 472 26.75 -16.56 -13.82
CA GLY A 472 26.27 -15.42 -13.02
C GLY A 472 24.75 -15.22 -13.15
N VAL A 473 24.21 -15.30 -14.38
CA VAL A 473 22.76 -15.23 -14.60
C VAL A 473 22.04 -16.39 -13.89
N LEU A 474 22.56 -17.61 -13.97
CA LEU A 474 21.96 -18.77 -13.29
C LEU A 474 21.99 -18.60 -11.75
N ALA A 475 23.11 -18.17 -11.20
CA ALA A 475 23.23 -17.93 -9.75
C ALA A 475 22.26 -16.84 -9.28
N TYR A 476 22.14 -15.74 -10.04
CA TYR A 476 21.17 -14.68 -9.78
C TYR A 476 19.73 -15.21 -9.80
N LEU A 477 19.36 -15.98 -10.82
CA LEU A 477 18.02 -16.55 -10.94
C LEU A 477 17.70 -17.50 -9.78
N GLU A 478 18.65 -18.37 -9.41
CA GLU A 478 18.47 -19.32 -8.30
C GLU A 478 18.22 -18.62 -6.97
N GLU A 479 18.95 -17.53 -6.70
CA GLU A 479 18.79 -16.75 -5.47
C GLU A 479 17.49 -15.96 -5.50
N TYR A 480 17.22 -15.24 -6.58
CA TYR A 480 16.05 -14.38 -6.71
C TYR A 480 14.73 -15.16 -6.62
N LEU A 481 14.60 -16.26 -7.36
CA LEU A 481 13.37 -17.05 -7.40
C LEU A 481 13.02 -17.73 -6.06
N LYS A 482 13.99 -17.89 -5.15
CA LYS A 482 13.74 -18.41 -3.80
C LYS A 482 12.88 -17.47 -2.96
N GLU A 483 13.03 -16.17 -3.13
CA GLU A 483 12.38 -15.13 -2.31
C GLU A 483 11.30 -14.33 -3.07
N ASP A 484 11.11 -14.61 -4.37
CA ASP A 484 10.21 -13.85 -5.21
C ASP A 484 8.74 -14.22 -5.00
N SER A 485 8.00 -13.33 -4.37
CA SER A 485 6.57 -13.51 -4.08
C SER A 485 5.68 -13.59 -5.33
N ASN A 486 6.07 -12.95 -6.45
CA ASN A 486 5.31 -13.03 -7.69
C ASN A 486 5.50 -14.40 -8.37
N PHE A 487 6.70 -14.95 -8.29
CA PHE A 487 6.95 -16.32 -8.71
C PHE A 487 6.18 -17.30 -7.83
N ASP A 488 6.11 -17.06 -6.52
CA ASP A 488 5.32 -17.88 -5.60
C ASP A 488 3.83 -17.87 -5.93
N LYS A 489 3.25 -16.70 -6.25
CA LYS A 489 1.86 -16.61 -6.73
C LYS A 489 1.64 -17.44 -8.01
N LEU A 490 2.62 -17.45 -8.92
CA LEU A 490 2.55 -18.28 -10.13
C LEU A 490 2.62 -19.77 -9.82
N LEU A 491 3.46 -20.18 -8.86
CA LEU A 491 3.51 -21.57 -8.37
C LEU A 491 2.17 -21.99 -7.75
N TYR A 492 1.61 -21.19 -6.85
CA TYR A 492 0.29 -21.47 -6.25
C TYR A 492 -0.80 -21.66 -7.32
N LYS A 493 -0.79 -20.83 -8.36
CA LYS A 493 -1.73 -20.98 -9.49
C LYS A 493 -1.70 -22.38 -10.09
N TYR A 494 -0.51 -22.94 -10.32
CA TYR A 494 -0.38 -24.27 -10.91
C TYR A 494 -0.61 -25.39 -9.89
N LEU A 495 -0.29 -25.18 -8.62
CA LEU A 495 -0.64 -26.11 -7.54
C LEU A 495 -2.16 -26.25 -7.37
N ILE A 496 -2.89 -25.15 -7.52
CA ILE A 496 -4.37 -25.15 -7.51
C ILE A 496 -4.90 -25.82 -8.77
N LYS A 497 -4.38 -25.50 -9.95
CA LYS A 497 -4.82 -26.10 -11.22
C LYS A 497 -4.56 -27.59 -11.28
N SER A 498 -3.47 -28.07 -10.69
CA SER A 498 -3.18 -29.51 -10.58
C SER A 498 -3.98 -30.22 -9.48
N GLY A 499 -4.64 -29.48 -8.60
CA GLY A 499 -5.35 -30.01 -7.42
C GLY A 499 -4.42 -30.40 -6.27
N SER A 500 -3.13 -30.08 -6.34
CA SER A 500 -2.17 -30.30 -5.24
C SER A 500 -2.49 -29.41 -4.04
N VAL A 501 -2.98 -28.20 -4.29
CA VAL A 501 -3.66 -27.34 -3.31
C VAL A 501 -5.14 -27.34 -3.68
N THR A 502 -5.98 -27.74 -2.75
CA THR A 502 -7.41 -27.93 -3.00
C THR A 502 -8.21 -26.65 -2.77
N GLY A 503 -9.33 -26.48 -3.49
CA GLY A 503 -10.26 -25.37 -3.25
C GLY A 503 -10.79 -25.35 -1.81
N ALA A 504 -10.95 -26.52 -1.18
CA ALA A 504 -11.39 -26.62 0.22
C ALA A 504 -10.36 -26.00 1.19
N GLN A 505 -9.06 -26.21 0.96
CA GLN A 505 -8.00 -25.59 1.75
C GLN A 505 -8.02 -24.06 1.58
N ILE A 506 -8.11 -23.56 0.34
CA ILE A 506 -8.20 -22.12 0.07
C ILE A 506 -9.42 -21.51 0.75
N CYS A 507 -10.60 -22.13 0.63
CA CYS A 507 -11.84 -21.64 1.29
C CYS A 507 -11.75 -21.69 2.83
N ALA A 508 -11.05 -22.68 3.41
CA ALA A 508 -10.83 -22.76 4.85
C ALA A 508 -9.92 -21.62 5.35
N ILE A 509 -8.87 -21.27 4.60
CA ILE A 509 -7.96 -20.17 4.93
C ILE A 509 -8.69 -18.82 4.98
N VAL A 510 -9.75 -18.62 4.19
CA VAL A 510 -10.59 -17.41 4.24
C VAL A 510 -11.15 -17.18 5.66
N TYR A 511 -11.55 -18.25 6.34
CA TYR A 511 -11.99 -18.20 7.73
C TYR A 511 -10.81 -18.05 8.69
N GLU A 512 -9.73 -18.79 8.47
CA GLU A 512 -8.54 -18.77 9.33
C GLU A 512 -7.91 -17.39 9.42
N GLN A 513 -7.93 -16.63 8.31
CA GLN A 513 -7.42 -15.25 8.27
C GLN A 513 -8.46 -14.16 8.61
N GLY A 514 -9.69 -14.55 8.93
CA GLY A 514 -10.74 -13.62 9.30
C GLY A 514 -11.25 -12.76 8.14
N VAL A 515 -11.03 -13.16 6.88
CA VAL A 515 -11.61 -12.48 5.71
C VAL A 515 -13.13 -12.55 5.75
N LEU A 516 -13.66 -13.68 6.20
CA LEU A 516 -15.07 -13.84 6.57
C LEU A 516 -15.19 -14.17 8.05
N PRO A 517 -16.29 -13.76 8.71
CA PRO A 517 -16.59 -14.20 10.08
C PRO A 517 -16.60 -15.72 10.16
N MET A 518 -16.02 -16.29 11.22
CA MET A 518 -15.91 -17.73 11.40
C MET A 518 -17.29 -18.40 11.42
N ASP A 519 -17.47 -19.38 10.54
CA ASP A 519 -18.57 -20.34 10.55
C ASP A 519 -17.96 -21.72 10.77
N GLU A 520 -18.01 -22.19 12.02
CA GLU A 520 -17.40 -23.46 12.45
C GLU A 520 -17.92 -24.66 11.68
N ASN A 521 -19.21 -24.66 11.29
CA ASN A 521 -19.80 -25.77 10.54
C ASN A 521 -19.26 -25.82 9.11
N ALA A 522 -19.22 -24.66 8.44
CA ALA A 522 -18.68 -24.55 7.09
C ALA A 522 -17.17 -24.82 7.07
N TYR A 523 -16.42 -24.25 8.01
CA TYR A 523 -14.98 -24.46 8.15
C TYR A 523 -14.62 -25.93 8.36
N ASN A 524 -15.21 -26.58 9.38
CA ASN A 524 -14.99 -28.00 9.63
C ASN A 524 -15.45 -28.88 8.47
N GLY A 525 -16.56 -28.50 7.82
CA GLY A 525 -17.07 -29.18 6.64
C GLY A 525 -16.11 -29.13 5.45
N LEU A 526 -15.43 -28.00 5.23
CA LEU A 526 -14.40 -27.85 4.21
C LEU A 526 -13.18 -28.74 4.51
N LEU A 527 -12.72 -28.75 5.78
CA LEU A 527 -11.55 -29.54 6.17
C LEU A 527 -11.79 -31.07 6.09
N ASN A 528 -12.98 -31.53 6.42
CA ASN A 528 -13.30 -32.97 6.39
C ASN A 528 -13.99 -33.43 5.08
N GLY A 529 -14.19 -32.53 4.11
CA GLY A 529 -14.74 -32.83 2.80
C GLY A 529 -16.27 -33.02 2.77
N THR A 530 -17.01 -32.68 3.84
CA THR A 530 -18.48 -32.72 3.85
C THR A 530 -19.13 -31.48 3.24
N THR A 531 -18.39 -30.37 3.15
CA THR A 531 -18.79 -29.16 2.43
C THR A 531 -18.08 -29.11 1.08
N ASP A 532 -18.85 -29.03 0.00
CA ASP A 532 -18.31 -28.84 -1.35
C ASP A 532 -17.76 -27.41 -1.51
N ALA A 533 -16.46 -27.30 -1.81
CA ALA A 533 -15.78 -26.02 -1.96
C ALA A 533 -16.34 -25.18 -3.12
N TYR A 534 -16.75 -25.80 -4.23
CA TYR A 534 -17.37 -25.10 -5.34
C TYR A 534 -18.73 -24.50 -4.94
N GLY A 535 -19.59 -25.28 -4.30
CA GLY A 535 -20.87 -24.82 -3.80
C GLY A 535 -20.74 -23.72 -2.76
N TRP A 536 -19.75 -23.86 -1.87
CA TRP A 536 -19.42 -22.83 -0.89
C TRP A 536 -19.03 -21.50 -1.57
N LEU A 537 -18.09 -21.54 -2.50
CA LEU A 537 -17.65 -20.35 -3.22
C LEU A 537 -18.78 -19.71 -4.03
N TYR A 538 -19.57 -20.55 -4.73
CA TYR A 538 -20.74 -20.10 -5.48
C TYR A 538 -21.73 -19.31 -4.59
N ASP A 539 -21.99 -19.84 -3.38
CA ASP A 539 -22.89 -19.19 -2.42
C ASP A 539 -22.30 -17.87 -1.89
N LYS A 540 -20.97 -17.85 -1.58
CA LYS A 540 -20.31 -16.63 -1.11
C LYS A 540 -20.29 -15.51 -2.17
N ILE A 541 -20.13 -15.83 -3.44
CA ILE A 541 -20.24 -14.87 -4.55
C ILE A 541 -21.71 -14.42 -4.70
N LYS A 542 -22.66 -15.35 -4.66
CA LYS A 542 -24.09 -15.05 -4.81
C LYS A 542 -24.62 -14.13 -3.72
N THR A 543 -24.12 -14.26 -2.51
CA THR A 543 -24.49 -13.45 -1.35
C THR A 543 -23.61 -12.20 -1.18
N LEU A 544 -22.69 -11.94 -2.13
CA LEU A 544 -21.74 -10.83 -2.13
C LEU A 544 -20.83 -10.77 -0.88
N GLN A 545 -20.66 -11.90 -0.17
CA GLN A 545 -19.66 -12.01 0.88
C GLN A 545 -18.25 -12.04 0.31
N ILE A 546 -18.11 -12.55 -0.92
CA ILE A 546 -16.93 -12.41 -1.77
C ILE A 546 -17.38 -11.70 -3.05
N THR A 547 -16.83 -10.55 -3.33
CA THR A 547 -17.30 -9.68 -4.40
C THR A 547 -16.57 -9.90 -5.73
N PRO A 548 -17.19 -9.58 -6.88
CA PRO A 548 -16.52 -9.63 -8.18
C PRO A 548 -15.25 -8.75 -8.23
N GLY A 549 -15.27 -7.60 -7.56
CA GLY A 549 -14.12 -6.69 -7.49
C GLY A 549 -12.93 -7.31 -6.76
N GLN A 550 -13.16 -8.03 -5.65
CA GLN A 550 -12.11 -8.77 -4.93
C GLN A 550 -11.52 -9.90 -5.77
N LEU A 551 -12.38 -10.70 -6.41
CA LEU A 551 -11.92 -11.82 -7.25
C LEU A 551 -11.21 -11.35 -8.52
N ALA A 552 -11.51 -10.15 -9.03
CA ALA A 552 -11.00 -9.60 -10.28
C ALA A 552 -11.17 -10.53 -11.50
N LEU A 553 -12.15 -11.43 -11.45
CA LEU A 553 -12.53 -12.30 -12.57
C LEU A 553 -13.42 -11.52 -13.54
N LYS A 554 -13.15 -11.64 -14.84
CA LYS A 554 -13.84 -10.83 -15.85
C LYS A 554 -15.28 -11.34 -16.11
N PRO A 555 -16.28 -10.43 -16.06
CA PRO A 555 -16.19 -9.00 -15.77
C PRO A 555 -16.11 -8.69 -14.27
N CYS A 556 -15.15 -7.85 -13.86
CA CYS A 556 -14.96 -7.43 -12.48
C CYS A 556 -15.17 -5.92 -12.28
N SER A 557 -15.48 -5.19 -13.32
CA SER A 557 -15.65 -3.73 -13.31
C SER A 557 -16.81 -3.31 -14.21
N GLY A 558 -17.34 -2.12 -13.97
CA GLY A 558 -18.41 -1.53 -14.78
C GLY A 558 -18.80 -0.14 -14.31
N GLY A 559 -19.64 0.54 -15.08
CA GLY A 559 -20.15 1.87 -14.74
C GLY A 559 -21.64 2.02 -15.04
N ILE A 560 -22.31 2.87 -14.26
CA ILE A 560 -23.69 3.31 -14.47
C ILE A 560 -23.73 4.83 -14.33
N VAL A 561 -24.30 5.50 -15.34
CA VAL A 561 -24.59 6.93 -15.29
C VAL A 561 -26.09 7.14 -15.43
N VAL A 562 -26.66 7.90 -14.51
CA VAL A 562 -28.09 8.29 -14.54
C VAL A 562 -28.15 9.81 -14.61
N THR A 563 -28.85 10.32 -15.61
CA THR A 563 -29.01 11.77 -15.83
C THR A 563 -30.48 12.17 -15.91
N ASP A 564 -30.79 13.40 -15.52
CA ASP A 564 -32.09 14.02 -15.79
C ASP A 564 -32.03 14.65 -17.21
N PRO A 565 -32.85 14.16 -18.17
CA PRO A 565 -32.82 14.68 -19.53
C PRO A 565 -33.33 16.13 -19.65
N ASN A 566 -34.01 16.65 -18.64
CA ASN A 566 -34.57 18.02 -18.68
C ASN A 566 -33.56 19.07 -18.19
N SER A 567 -32.83 18.75 -17.11
CA SER A 567 -31.85 19.69 -16.52
C SER A 567 -30.41 19.40 -16.98
N GLY A 568 -30.11 18.17 -17.39
CA GLY A 568 -28.76 17.70 -17.66
C GLY A 568 -27.99 17.27 -16.39
N ASP A 569 -28.66 17.29 -15.24
CA ASP A 569 -28.04 16.89 -13.98
C ASP A 569 -27.63 15.42 -13.99
N VAL A 570 -26.43 15.13 -13.47
CA VAL A 570 -26.00 13.76 -13.17
C VAL A 570 -26.55 13.36 -11.81
N LEU A 571 -27.49 12.41 -11.78
CA LEU A 571 -28.14 11.93 -10.57
C LEU A 571 -27.40 10.76 -9.91
N ALA A 572 -26.69 9.95 -10.71
CA ALA A 572 -25.77 8.92 -10.25
C ALA A 572 -24.65 8.73 -11.27
N CYS A 573 -23.44 8.45 -10.77
CA CYS A 573 -22.24 8.16 -11.57
C CYS A 573 -21.43 7.08 -10.85
N VAL A 574 -21.83 5.83 -11.07
CA VAL A 574 -21.28 4.66 -10.39
C VAL A 574 -20.10 4.10 -11.15
N SER A 575 -18.95 4.02 -10.54
CA SER A 575 -17.82 3.22 -11.00
C SER A 575 -17.56 2.07 -10.02
N TYR A 576 -17.53 0.85 -10.52
CA TYR A 576 -17.28 -0.36 -9.75
C TYR A 576 -15.97 -1.03 -10.22
N PRO A 577 -15.13 -1.55 -9.32
CA PRO A 577 -15.25 -1.48 -7.87
C PRO A 577 -14.88 -0.10 -7.32
N GLY A 578 -15.42 0.22 -6.16
CA GLY A 578 -14.98 1.36 -5.36
C GLY A 578 -13.84 1.00 -4.40
N TYR A 579 -13.45 1.96 -3.59
CA TYR A 579 -12.44 1.79 -2.53
C TYR A 579 -12.85 2.58 -1.28
N ASP A 580 -12.21 2.30 -0.14
CA ASP A 580 -12.48 3.03 1.09
C ASP A 580 -11.62 4.30 1.16
N ASN A 581 -12.24 5.45 0.93
CA ASN A 581 -11.59 6.76 1.00
C ASN A 581 -11.03 7.06 2.41
N ASN A 582 -11.66 6.54 3.47
CA ASN A 582 -11.21 6.80 4.85
C ASN A 582 -9.81 6.23 5.11
N ARG A 583 -9.45 5.12 4.45
CA ARG A 583 -8.10 4.53 4.56
C ARG A 583 -7.03 5.32 3.79
N LEU A 584 -7.44 6.21 2.89
CA LEU A 584 -6.52 7.06 2.11
C LEU A 584 -6.48 8.49 2.65
N ALA A 585 -7.54 8.91 3.34
CA ALA A 585 -7.65 10.24 3.91
C ALA A 585 -6.87 10.38 5.22
N ASN A 586 -6.56 11.62 5.59
CA ASN A 586 -5.85 11.98 6.81
C ASN A 586 -4.45 11.34 6.86
N ASN A 587 -4.33 10.15 7.42
CA ASN A 587 -3.11 9.32 7.38
C ASN A 587 -3.30 8.21 6.36
N MET A 588 -2.54 8.27 5.26
CA MET A 588 -2.64 7.29 4.17
C MET A 588 -2.15 5.91 4.62
N ASP A 589 -3.01 4.91 4.51
CA ASP A 589 -2.63 3.50 4.60
C ASP A 589 -1.86 3.10 3.32
N SER A 590 -0.53 3.19 3.37
CA SER A 590 0.35 2.91 2.22
C SER A 590 0.21 1.48 1.71
N THR A 591 -0.02 0.52 2.58
CA THR A 591 -0.25 -0.89 2.19
C THR A 591 -1.52 -1.00 1.35
N TYR A 592 -2.60 -0.40 1.82
CA TYR A 592 -3.88 -0.38 1.10
C TYR A 592 -3.79 0.39 -0.23
N TYR A 593 -3.12 1.54 -0.24
CA TYR A 593 -2.87 2.30 -1.47
C TYR A 593 -2.15 1.46 -2.52
N ASN A 594 -1.08 0.78 -2.14
CA ASN A 594 -0.32 -0.09 -3.04
C ASN A 594 -1.17 -1.27 -3.54
N GLN A 595 -2.01 -1.87 -2.69
CA GLN A 595 -2.98 -2.89 -3.12
C GLN A 595 -3.95 -2.35 -4.18
N LEU A 596 -4.47 -1.12 -4.02
CA LEU A 596 -5.37 -0.51 -5.00
C LEU A 596 -4.69 -0.20 -6.33
N VAL A 597 -3.44 0.30 -6.30
CA VAL A 597 -2.65 0.60 -7.51
C VAL A 597 -2.34 -0.65 -8.31
N THR A 598 -2.02 -1.76 -7.63
CA THR A 598 -1.64 -3.03 -8.26
C THR A 598 -2.83 -3.94 -8.56
N ALA A 599 -4.03 -3.60 -8.04
CA ALA A 599 -5.23 -4.42 -8.20
C ALA A 599 -5.64 -4.60 -9.66
N SER A 600 -5.83 -5.85 -10.08
CA SER A 600 -6.28 -6.20 -11.44
C SER A 600 -7.68 -5.64 -11.77
N SER A 601 -8.50 -5.37 -10.77
CA SER A 601 -9.81 -4.73 -10.91
C SER A 601 -9.78 -3.22 -11.10
N ARG A 602 -8.60 -2.58 -10.91
CA ARG A 602 -8.32 -1.15 -11.13
C ARG A 602 -9.32 -0.19 -10.48
N PRO A 603 -9.47 -0.20 -9.15
CA PRO A 603 -10.49 0.59 -8.45
C PRO A 603 -10.32 2.12 -8.59
N PHE A 604 -9.10 2.61 -8.87
CA PHE A 604 -8.87 4.04 -9.14
C PHE A 604 -9.38 4.51 -10.51
N TYR A 605 -9.67 3.57 -11.42
CA TYR A 605 -10.24 3.94 -12.73
C TYR A 605 -11.72 4.29 -12.60
N ASN A 606 -12.09 5.48 -13.08
CA ASN A 606 -13.49 5.84 -13.21
C ASN A 606 -14.06 5.28 -14.52
N ASN A 607 -14.74 4.14 -14.42
CA ASN A 607 -15.32 3.44 -15.57
C ASN A 607 -16.41 4.27 -16.31
N CYS A 608 -16.96 5.30 -15.68
CA CYS A 608 -17.94 6.18 -16.33
C CYS A 608 -17.28 7.16 -17.31
N LEU A 609 -15.99 7.51 -17.09
CA LEU A 609 -15.26 8.52 -17.86
C LEU A 609 -14.38 7.92 -18.96
N LEU A 610 -14.10 6.61 -18.92
CA LEU A 610 -13.23 5.94 -19.89
C LEU A 610 -13.64 6.15 -21.35
N TYR A 611 -14.95 6.16 -21.63
CA TYR A 611 -15.47 6.38 -22.99
C TYR A 611 -15.54 7.85 -23.41
N THR A 612 -15.34 8.78 -22.49
CA THR A 612 -15.37 10.22 -22.81
C THR A 612 -13.99 10.78 -23.15
N SER A 613 -12.92 10.16 -22.65
CA SER A 613 -11.55 10.55 -22.98
C SER A 613 -11.07 9.98 -24.32
N ASP A 614 -11.45 8.73 -24.66
CA ASP A 614 -11.09 8.11 -25.95
C ASP A 614 -11.86 8.67 -27.14
N ALA A 615 -12.93 9.44 -26.93
CA ALA A 615 -13.66 10.12 -28.00
C ALA A 615 -13.07 11.50 -28.36
N ALA A 616 -12.06 11.96 -27.62
CA ALA A 616 -11.39 13.24 -27.83
C ALA A 616 -10.02 13.11 -28.54
N ASP A 617 -9.47 11.89 -28.65
CA ASP A 617 -8.29 11.53 -29.45
C ASP A 617 -8.71 10.86 -30.77
#